data_94d1be7f475b509ac4f0dbfeacabaa31
#
_entry.id   94d1be7f475b509ac4f0dbfeacabaa31
#
_cell.length_a   1.000
_cell.length_b   1.000
_cell.length_c   1.000
_cell.angle_alpha   90.00
_cell.angle_beta   90.00
_cell.angle_gamma   90.00
#
_symmetry.space_group_name_H-M   'P 1'
#
loop_
_entity.id
_entity.type
_entity.pdbx_description
1 polymer ?
#
loop_
_entity_poly.entity_id
_entity_poly.type
_entity_poly.pdbx_seq_one_letter_code
_entity_poly.pdbx_strand_id
1 'polypeptide(L)'
;MGTKCPHYLYFFNESGEIINIMNKNEKFVITINRELGSGGRTVGRILAEKLGVPYYDKALTKPLEEKFDMTKDQIEELKGTNRSWWEEIKRVLILGEEAANSAEYYDEENKRLVTSEAVLKAEKEILQSIANEESCVIAGRSAFFVTSGYQNRLNILIQASMEHRVKRVMEKQNLSEKEAKKAIKMVDETREEYMKNNAHTSRYDTRNYDLVIKMDGKTEEEAANAILAFIG
;
A
#
# COMPACT_ATOMS: atom_id res chain seq x y z
N MET A 1 -8.86 -24.28 35.77
CA MET A 1 -7.97 -23.81 34.70
C MET A 1 -8.67 -24.10 33.37
N GLY A 2 -9.40 -23.12 32.82
CA GLY A 2 -10.10 -23.29 31.55
C GLY A 2 -9.18 -22.95 30.41
N THR A 3 -8.81 -23.94 29.66
CA THR A 3 -8.15 -23.77 28.35
C THR A 3 -9.13 -23.11 27.40
N LYS A 4 -8.90 -21.81 27.10
CA LYS A 4 -9.60 -21.15 25.99
C LYS A 4 -9.15 -21.84 24.70
N CYS A 5 -10.06 -22.60 24.07
CA CYS A 5 -9.86 -23.03 22.69
C CYS A 5 -9.67 -21.80 21.81
N PRO A 6 -8.61 -21.71 21.01
CA PRO A 6 -8.52 -20.69 19.98
C PRO A 6 -9.64 -20.93 18.97
N HIS A 7 -10.50 -19.95 18.78
CA HIS A 7 -11.50 -19.99 17.72
C HIS A 7 -10.76 -19.77 16.38
N TYR A 8 -10.39 -20.86 15.72
CA TYR A 8 -9.96 -20.80 14.34
C TYR A 8 -11.19 -20.67 13.44
N LEU A 9 -11.24 -19.65 12.61
CA LEU A 9 -12.20 -19.58 11.51
C LEU A 9 -11.74 -20.53 10.42
N TYR A 10 -12.40 -21.66 10.27
CA TYR A 10 -12.15 -22.59 9.16
C TYR A 10 -13.16 -22.29 8.05
N PHE A 11 -12.68 -22.04 6.85
CA PHE A 11 -13.51 -22.01 5.66
C PHE A 11 -13.44 -23.42 5.02
N PHE A 12 -14.60 -23.98 4.69
CA PHE A 12 -14.73 -25.28 4.05
C PHE A 12 -15.23 -25.08 2.62
N ASN A 13 -14.69 -25.85 1.69
CA ASN A 13 -15.24 -25.97 0.34
C ASN A 13 -16.51 -26.85 0.37
N GLU A 14 -17.17 -27.01 -0.78
CA GLU A 14 -18.37 -27.83 -0.92
C GLU A 14 -18.12 -29.31 -0.58
N SER A 15 -16.88 -29.78 -0.64
CA SER A 15 -16.48 -31.13 -0.23
C SER A 15 -16.15 -31.26 1.26
N GLY A 16 -16.24 -30.16 2.03
CA GLY A 16 -15.95 -30.15 3.49
C GLY A 16 -14.48 -30.11 3.83
N GLU A 17 -13.60 -29.79 2.88
CA GLU A 17 -12.17 -29.61 3.11
C GLU A 17 -11.88 -28.17 3.54
N ILE A 18 -10.89 -27.98 4.42
CA ILE A 18 -10.44 -26.68 4.85
C ILE A 18 -9.88 -25.92 3.64
N ILE A 19 -10.51 -24.80 3.30
CA ILE A 19 -9.96 -23.89 2.31
C ILE A 19 -8.78 -23.16 2.95
N ASN A 20 -7.58 -23.51 2.55
CA ASN A 20 -6.39 -22.74 2.89
C ASN A 20 -6.38 -21.49 2.00
N ILE A 21 -6.74 -20.32 2.56
CA ILE A 21 -6.84 -19.06 1.83
C ILE A 21 -5.48 -18.67 1.26
N MET A 22 -4.40 -19.01 1.98
CA MET A 22 -3.01 -18.81 1.57
C MET A 22 -2.12 -19.87 2.21
N ASN A 23 -1.21 -20.46 1.42
CA ASN A 23 -0.24 -21.44 1.93
C ASN A 23 1.07 -20.73 2.33
N LYS A 24 1.33 -20.63 3.62
CA LYS A 24 2.56 -20.00 4.16
C LYS A 24 3.83 -20.80 3.87
N ASN A 25 3.72 -22.09 3.55
CA ASN A 25 4.86 -22.98 3.25
C ASN A 25 5.31 -22.87 1.79
N GLU A 26 4.55 -22.18 0.96
CA GLU A 26 4.89 -21.86 -0.41
C GLU A 26 5.16 -20.37 -0.55
N LYS A 27 5.72 -19.96 -1.66
CA LYS A 27 5.89 -18.54 -1.96
C LYS A 27 4.53 -17.85 -2.05
N PHE A 28 4.37 -16.72 -1.36
CA PHE A 28 3.13 -15.98 -1.27
C PHE A 28 3.33 -14.47 -1.40
N VAL A 29 2.27 -13.77 -1.74
CA VAL A 29 2.24 -12.30 -1.78
C VAL A 29 1.05 -11.78 -0.98
N ILE A 30 1.30 -10.93 0.01
CA ILE A 30 0.25 -10.21 0.72
C ILE A 30 0.23 -8.77 0.26
N THR A 31 -0.90 -8.30 -0.26
CA THR A 31 -1.06 -6.89 -0.64
C THR A 31 -1.92 -6.15 0.37
N ILE A 32 -1.50 -4.94 0.76
CA ILE A 32 -2.24 -4.10 1.70
C ILE A 32 -2.61 -2.79 1.04
N ASN A 33 -3.88 -2.63 0.70
CA ASN A 33 -4.45 -1.34 0.38
C ASN A 33 -4.96 -0.67 1.66
N ARG A 34 -4.87 0.65 1.75
CA ARG A 34 -5.14 1.36 3.01
C ARG A 34 -5.55 2.80 2.80
N GLU A 35 -6.41 3.31 3.65
CA GLU A 35 -6.72 4.73 3.77
C GLU A 35 -5.62 5.48 4.52
N LEU A 36 -5.45 6.79 4.25
CA LEU A 36 -4.52 7.61 5.05
C LEU A 36 -5.04 7.71 6.49
N GLY A 37 -4.16 7.49 7.46
CA GLY A 37 -4.51 7.53 8.87
C GLY A 37 -5.14 6.24 9.42
N SER A 38 -5.40 5.22 8.61
CA SER A 38 -5.95 3.95 9.09
C SER A 38 -4.95 3.05 9.84
N GLY A 39 -3.64 3.36 9.82
CA GLY A 39 -2.63 2.50 10.43
C GLY A 39 -2.13 1.36 9.54
N GLY A 40 -2.68 1.16 8.36
CA GLY A 40 -2.41 0.02 7.49
C GLY A 40 -0.93 -0.17 7.10
N ARG A 41 -0.13 0.91 7.04
CA ARG A 41 1.33 0.81 6.84
C ARG A 41 2.00 0.09 8.03
N THR A 42 1.62 0.44 9.24
CA THR A 42 2.17 -0.17 10.46
C THR A 42 1.74 -1.62 10.57
N VAL A 43 0.46 -1.92 10.29
CA VAL A 43 -0.06 -3.30 10.24
C VAL A 43 0.76 -4.14 9.25
N GLY A 44 1.00 -3.63 8.03
CA GLY A 44 1.78 -4.36 7.02
C GLY A 44 3.20 -4.66 7.45
N ARG A 45 3.87 -3.72 8.12
CA ARG A 45 5.22 -3.92 8.64
C ARG A 45 5.25 -4.95 9.77
N ILE A 46 4.32 -4.88 10.72
CA ILE A 46 4.19 -5.88 11.81
C ILE A 46 3.92 -7.26 11.21
N LEU A 47 3.03 -7.35 10.23
CA LEU A 47 2.69 -8.61 9.57
C LEU A 47 3.92 -9.21 8.88
N ALA A 48 4.66 -8.42 8.11
CA ALA A 48 5.89 -8.87 7.44
C ALA A 48 6.95 -9.36 8.43
N GLU A 49 7.14 -8.63 9.53
CA GLU A 49 8.06 -9.01 10.61
C GLU A 49 7.67 -10.36 11.24
N LYS A 50 6.38 -10.55 11.57
CA LYS A 50 5.88 -11.80 12.14
C LYS A 50 5.97 -13.00 11.19
N LEU A 51 5.85 -12.74 9.89
CA LEU A 51 6.00 -13.77 8.84
C LEU A 51 7.45 -14.00 8.43
N GLY A 52 8.39 -13.15 8.87
CA GLY A 52 9.80 -13.23 8.49
C GLY A 52 10.05 -12.94 7.02
N VAL A 53 9.24 -12.06 6.40
CA VAL A 53 9.34 -11.72 4.97
C VAL A 53 9.55 -10.20 4.77
N PRO A 54 10.13 -9.78 3.63
CA PRO A 54 10.29 -8.38 3.29
C PRO A 54 8.98 -7.60 3.24
N TYR A 55 9.06 -6.32 3.61
CA TYR A 55 7.98 -5.35 3.50
C TYR A 55 8.31 -4.28 2.48
N TYR A 56 7.46 -4.15 1.47
CA TYR A 56 7.58 -3.18 0.39
C TYR A 56 6.46 -2.14 0.47
N ASP A 57 6.81 -0.87 0.67
CA ASP A 57 5.85 0.26 0.65
C ASP A 57 6.30 1.29 -0.40
N LYS A 58 7.15 2.24 0.00
CA LYS A 58 7.75 3.23 -0.91
C LYS A 58 9.07 2.73 -1.52
N ALA A 59 9.48 1.52 -1.19
CA ALA A 59 10.79 0.96 -1.54
C ALA A 59 11.02 0.79 -3.06
N LEU A 60 9.98 0.95 -3.88
CA LEU A 60 10.12 0.95 -5.35
C LEU A 60 10.78 2.22 -5.89
N THR A 61 10.95 3.26 -5.08
CA THR A 61 11.53 4.52 -5.53
C THR A 61 13.00 4.33 -5.93
N LYS A 62 13.81 3.62 -5.11
CA LYS A 62 15.22 3.34 -5.42
C LYS A 62 15.42 2.62 -6.77
N PRO A 63 14.80 1.46 -7.03
CA PRO A 63 14.92 0.80 -8.33
C PRO A 63 14.44 1.67 -9.51
N LEU A 64 13.46 2.56 -9.29
CA LEU A 64 13.03 3.50 -10.31
C LEU A 64 14.05 4.63 -10.51
N GLU A 65 14.65 5.15 -9.44
CA GLU A 65 15.76 6.11 -9.50
C GLU A 65 16.91 5.55 -10.33
N GLU A 66 17.33 4.32 -10.06
CA GLU A 66 18.41 3.63 -10.77
C GLU A 66 18.07 3.37 -12.25
N LYS A 67 16.81 2.98 -12.53
CA LYS A 67 16.37 2.64 -13.89
C LYS A 67 16.27 3.86 -14.81
N PHE A 68 15.92 5.03 -14.26
CA PHE A 68 15.67 6.24 -15.04
C PHE A 68 16.67 7.37 -14.74
N ASP A 69 17.65 7.12 -13.90
CA ASP A 69 18.59 8.15 -13.41
C ASP A 69 17.86 9.41 -12.89
N MET A 70 16.78 9.20 -12.17
CA MET A 70 15.89 10.23 -11.66
C MET A 70 15.92 10.27 -10.15
N THR A 71 15.75 11.47 -9.59
CA THR A 71 15.58 11.61 -8.16
C THR A 71 14.19 11.11 -7.71
N LYS A 72 14.09 10.78 -6.43
CA LYS A 72 12.86 10.37 -5.78
C LYS A 72 11.68 11.32 -6.05
N ASP A 73 11.96 12.61 -5.97
CA ASP A 73 10.97 13.66 -6.17
C ASP A 73 10.50 13.74 -7.62
N GLN A 74 11.40 13.57 -8.57
CA GLN A 74 11.10 13.53 -10.00
C GLN A 74 10.20 12.34 -10.37
N ILE A 75 10.47 11.16 -9.80
CA ILE A 75 9.64 9.97 -10.02
C ILE A 75 8.23 10.17 -9.44
N GLU A 76 8.13 10.72 -8.24
CA GLU A 76 6.84 10.97 -7.61
C GLU A 76 6.07 12.10 -8.32
N GLU A 77 6.75 13.09 -8.88
CA GLU A 77 6.14 14.15 -9.70
C GLU A 77 5.53 13.60 -11.00
N LEU A 78 6.21 12.67 -11.65
CA LEU A 78 5.71 12.00 -12.86
C LEU A 78 4.50 11.10 -12.59
N LYS A 79 4.39 10.54 -11.39
CA LYS A 79 3.22 9.76 -10.97
C LYS A 79 2.01 10.63 -10.64
N GLY A 80 2.22 11.89 -10.28
CA GLY A 80 1.18 12.86 -9.98
C GLY A 80 0.86 13.73 -11.19
N THR A 81 -0.36 13.65 -11.70
CA THR A 81 -0.80 14.45 -12.86
C THR A 81 -1.05 15.93 -12.53
N ASN A 82 -0.80 16.38 -11.30
CA ASN A 82 -1.10 17.74 -10.87
C ASN A 82 -0.01 18.31 -9.95
N ARG A 83 0.84 19.17 -10.50
CA ARG A 83 1.99 19.82 -9.86
C ARG A 83 1.66 20.58 -8.56
N SER A 84 0.55 21.30 -8.54
CA SER A 84 0.07 22.08 -7.38
C SER A 84 -0.32 21.18 -6.20
N TRP A 85 -0.88 20.03 -6.49
CA TRP A 85 -1.30 19.03 -5.54
C TRP A 85 -0.13 18.38 -4.80
N TRP A 86 0.95 18.13 -5.48
CA TRP A 86 2.13 17.46 -4.93
C TRP A 86 2.91 18.35 -3.97
N GLU A 87 3.01 19.65 -4.28
CA GLU A 87 3.60 20.62 -3.36
C GLU A 87 2.76 20.77 -2.08
N GLU A 88 1.45 20.69 -2.20
CA GLU A 88 0.55 20.75 -1.05
C GLU A 88 0.64 19.49 -0.18
N ILE A 89 0.78 18.31 -0.78
CA ILE A 89 1.09 17.07 -0.04
C ILE A 89 2.48 17.11 0.59
N LYS A 90 3.50 17.57 -0.10
CA LYS A 90 4.84 17.74 0.49
C LYS A 90 4.76 18.64 1.73
N ARG A 91 4.03 19.71 1.65
CA ARG A 91 3.84 20.66 2.77
C ARG A 91 3.04 20.05 3.94
N VAL A 92 2.08 19.18 3.65
CA VAL A 92 1.17 18.57 4.62
C VAL A 92 1.69 17.22 5.15
N LEU A 93 2.40 16.45 4.36
CA LEU A 93 2.97 15.17 4.79
C LEU A 93 4.36 15.31 5.38
N ILE A 94 4.95 16.49 5.30
CA ILE A 94 6.30 16.83 5.74
C ILE A 94 7.15 15.58 5.99
N LEU A 95 7.68 15.12 4.94
CA LEU A 95 8.94 14.41 5.02
C LEU A 95 9.96 15.53 4.87
N GLY A 96 10.43 16.02 5.99
CA GLY A 96 11.42 17.04 6.22
C GLY A 96 11.94 17.83 5.04
N GLU A 97 11.98 19.12 5.24
CA GLU A 97 12.69 20.13 4.49
C GLU A 97 13.75 19.59 3.53
N GLU A 98 13.61 20.00 2.29
CA GLU A 98 14.54 20.09 1.18
C GLU A 98 14.01 19.41 -0.08
N ALA A 99 13.31 20.16 -0.89
CA ALA A 99 13.41 20.14 -2.34
C ALA A 99 12.34 21.02 -2.98
N ALA A 100 12.65 22.26 -3.14
CA ALA A 100 11.97 23.12 -4.10
C ALA A 100 12.97 23.36 -5.23
N ASN A 101 12.83 22.62 -6.31
CA ASN A 101 13.20 23.11 -7.65
C ASN A 101 12.70 22.10 -8.68
N SER A 102 11.57 22.42 -9.27
CA SER A 102 11.02 21.67 -10.39
C SER A 102 11.52 22.27 -11.69
N ALA A 103 12.20 21.45 -12.45
CA ALA A 103 12.34 21.68 -13.89
C ALA A 103 11.81 20.45 -14.63
N GLU A 104 11.27 20.63 -15.80
CA GLU A 104 11.01 19.53 -16.74
C GLU A 104 12.29 18.72 -16.85
N TYR A 105 12.25 17.44 -16.45
CA TYR A 105 13.43 16.61 -16.48
C TYR A 105 13.63 16.03 -17.87
N TYR A 106 14.77 16.39 -18.44
CA TYR A 106 15.31 15.76 -19.64
C TYR A 106 16.52 14.92 -19.22
N ASP A 107 16.51 13.65 -19.55
CA ASP A 107 17.72 12.85 -19.55
C ASP A 107 18.63 13.38 -20.66
N GLU A 108 19.62 14.20 -20.28
CA GLU A 108 20.53 14.83 -21.23
C GLU A 108 21.39 13.83 -22.00
N GLU A 109 21.68 12.67 -21.41
CA GLU A 109 22.52 11.64 -22.03
C GLU A 109 21.79 10.83 -23.10
N ASN A 110 20.48 10.59 -22.91
CA ASN A 110 19.66 9.81 -23.85
C ASN A 110 18.64 10.64 -24.63
N LYS A 111 18.51 11.93 -24.38
CA LYS A 111 17.49 12.82 -24.99
C LYS A 111 16.06 12.25 -24.96
N ARG A 112 15.73 11.48 -23.92
CA ARG A 112 14.43 10.86 -23.74
C ARG A 112 13.62 11.61 -22.71
N LEU A 113 12.41 11.98 -23.09
CA LEU A 113 11.39 12.42 -22.13
C LEU A 113 10.90 11.21 -21.34
N VAL A 114 11.12 11.19 -20.03
CA VAL A 114 10.56 10.16 -19.16
C VAL A 114 9.11 10.52 -18.87
N THR A 115 8.19 9.69 -19.32
CA THR A 115 6.75 9.90 -19.15
C THR A 115 6.23 9.18 -17.90
N SER A 116 5.10 9.65 -17.36
CA SER A 116 4.41 8.99 -16.26
C SER A 116 4.05 7.53 -16.61
N GLU A 117 3.73 7.25 -17.86
CA GLU A 117 3.45 5.90 -18.35
C GLU A 117 4.68 4.97 -18.28
N ALA A 118 5.85 5.46 -18.65
CA ALA A 118 7.11 4.71 -18.53
C ALA A 118 7.43 4.37 -17.06
N VAL A 119 7.23 5.32 -16.16
CA VAL A 119 7.43 5.11 -14.72
C VAL A 119 6.43 4.08 -14.16
N LEU A 120 5.17 4.16 -14.55
CA LEU A 120 4.14 3.19 -14.13
C LEU A 120 4.42 1.78 -14.64
N LYS A 121 4.88 1.67 -15.89
CA LYS A 121 5.28 0.38 -16.47
C LYS A 121 6.47 -0.21 -15.72
N ALA A 122 7.50 0.59 -15.42
CA ALA A 122 8.65 0.14 -14.66
C ALA A 122 8.27 -0.27 -13.23
N GLU A 123 7.39 0.48 -12.57
CA GLU A 123 6.88 0.13 -11.25
C GLU A 123 6.17 -1.22 -11.25
N LYS A 124 5.35 -1.49 -12.27
CA LYS A 124 4.68 -2.78 -12.46
C LYS A 124 5.68 -3.92 -12.65
N GLU A 125 6.68 -3.74 -13.52
CA GLU A 125 7.73 -4.73 -13.77
C GLU A 125 8.52 -5.06 -12.49
N ILE A 126 8.89 -4.04 -11.71
CA ILE A 126 9.61 -4.21 -10.43
C ILE A 126 8.75 -4.97 -9.42
N LEU A 127 7.47 -4.63 -9.29
CA LEU A 127 6.56 -5.34 -8.38
C LEU A 127 6.38 -6.80 -8.79
N GLN A 128 6.28 -7.08 -10.08
CA GLN A 128 6.20 -8.45 -10.59
C GLN A 128 7.49 -9.23 -10.34
N SER A 129 8.66 -8.60 -10.53
CA SER A 129 9.95 -9.23 -10.22
C SER A 129 10.04 -9.62 -8.75
N ILE A 130 9.77 -8.68 -7.84
CA ILE A 130 9.74 -8.93 -6.39
C ILE A 130 8.83 -10.12 -6.05
N ALA A 131 7.59 -10.08 -6.54
CA ALA A 131 6.62 -11.14 -6.28
C ALA A 131 7.04 -12.50 -6.88
N ASN A 132 7.84 -12.51 -7.96
CA ASN A 132 8.38 -13.71 -8.55
C ASN A 132 9.58 -14.30 -7.79
N GLU A 133 10.30 -13.47 -7.07
CA GLU A 133 11.54 -13.89 -6.40
C GLU A 133 11.28 -14.44 -5.00
N GLU A 134 10.46 -13.76 -4.19
CA GLU A 134 10.30 -14.11 -2.78
C GLU A 134 8.88 -13.87 -2.24
N SER A 135 8.58 -14.49 -1.09
CA SER A 135 7.39 -14.15 -0.32
C SER A 135 7.52 -12.75 0.25
N CYS A 136 6.46 -11.93 0.17
CA CYS A 136 6.53 -10.53 0.60
C CYS A 136 5.19 -9.94 1.00
N VAL A 137 5.25 -8.82 1.73
CA VAL A 137 4.12 -7.94 2.00
C VAL A 137 4.31 -6.64 1.25
N ILE A 138 3.38 -6.27 0.38
CA ILE A 138 3.44 -5.05 -0.45
C ILE A 138 2.31 -4.10 -0.06
N ALA A 139 2.63 -2.85 0.24
CA ALA A 139 1.65 -1.84 0.63
C ALA A 139 1.41 -0.80 -0.47
N GLY A 140 0.22 -0.79 -1.05
CA GLY A 140 -0.23 0.15 -2.08
C GLY A 140 0.23 -0.20 -3.49
N ARG A 141 0.38 0.83 -4.35
CA ARG A 141 0.91 0.72 -5.72
C ARG A 141 0.06 -0.16 -6.65
N SER A 142 -1.24 -0.25 -6.41
CA SER A 142 -2.12 -1.20 -7.12
C SER A 142 -1.60 -2.65 -7.08
N ALA A 143 -0.83 -3.01 -6.03
CA ALA A 143 -0.17 -4.31 -5.94
C ALA A 143 -1.16 -5.48 -6.11
N PHE A 144 -2.36 -5.39 -5.55
CA PHE A 144 -3.41 -6.40 -5.70
C PHE A 144 -3.76 -6.67 -7.18
N PHE A 145 -3.71 -5.63 -8.03
CA PHE A 145 -3.95 -5.74 -9.46
C PHE A 145 -2.71 -6.28 -10.20
N VAL A 146 -1.52 -5.73 -9.86
CA VAL A 146 -0.25 -6.16 -10.46
C VAL A 146 0.03 -7.63 -10.20
N THR A 147 -0.34 -8.13 -9.01
CA THR A 147 -0.15 -9.53 -8.60
C THR A 147 -1.38 -10.40 -8.90
N SER A 148 -2.32 -9.95 -9.73
CA SER A 148 -3.57 -10.69 -10.01
C SER A 148 -3.36 -12.09 -10.59
N GLY A 149 -2.23 -12.35 -11.26
CA GLY A 149 -1.87 -13.67 -11.78
C GLY A 149 -1.29 -14.66 -10.76
N TYR A 150 -1.01 -14.23 -9.53
CA TYR A 150 -0.46 -15.11 -8.49
C TYR A 150 -1.59 -15.83 -7.76
N GLN A 151 -1.51 -17.17 -7.67
CA GLN A 151 -2.54 -17.97 -6.99
C GLN A 151 -2.43 -17.87 -5.47
N ASN A 152 -1.21 -17.97 -4.93
CA ASN A 152 -0.95 -17.89 -3.48
C ASN A 152 -0.76 -16.45 -3.03
N ARG A 153 -1.87 -15.69 -2.99
CA ARG A 153 -1.89 -14.29 -2.60
C ARG A 153 -3.03 -13.97 -1.65
N LEU A 154 -2.86 -12.89 -0.88
CA LEU A 154 -3.89 -12.34 -0.01
C LEU A 154 -3.98 -10.83 -0.23
N ASN A 155 -5.14 -10.34 -0.58
CA ASN A 155 -5.39 -8.91 -0.77
C ASN A 155 -6.19 -8.35 0.41
N ILE A 156 -5.64 -7.35 1.08
CA ILE A 156 -6.22 -6.76 2.29
C ILE A 156 -6.52 -5.28 2.08
N LEU A 157 -7.70 -4.84 2.52
CA LEU A 157 -8.04 -3.43 2.64
C LEU A 157 -8.13 -3.04 4.11
N ILE A 158 -7.39 -2.00 4.51
CA ILE A 158 -7.43 -1.46 5.88
C ILE A 158 -8.05 -0.07 5.86
N GLN A 159 -9.16 0.06 6.56
CA GLN A 159 -9.99 1.27 6.64
C GLN A 159 -10.14 1.73 8.09
N ALA A 160 -10.57 2.98 8.29
CA ALA A 160 -11.02 3.47 9.58
C ALA A 160 -12.01 4.63 9.39
N SER A 161 -12.76 4.97 10.42
CA SER A 161 -13.61 6.15 10.42
C SER A 161 -12.80 7.43 10.20
N MET A 162 -13.44 8.46 9.70
CA MET A 162 -12.78 9.76 9.53
C MET A 162 -12.25 10.30 10.87
N GLU A 163 -12.99 10.10 11.94
CA GLU A 163 -12.59 10.52 13.29
C GLU A 163 -11.29 9.86 13.75
N HIS A 164 -11.21 8.54 13.64
CA HIS A 164 -9.99 7.77 13.96
C HIS A 164 -8.79 8.24 13.11
N ARG A 165 -9.01 8.42 11.83
CA ARG A 165 -7.99 8.80 10.86
C ARG A 165 -7.46 10.22 11.10
N VAL A 166 -8.35 11.18 11.37
CA VAL A 166 -8.00 12.57 11.68
C VAL A 166 -7.17 12.62 12.94
N LYS A 167 -7.63 11.99 14.03
CA LYS A 167 -6.88 11.94 15.29
C LYS A 167 -5.46 11.42 15.07
N ARG A 168 -5.32 10.31 14.38
CA ARG A 168 -4.03 9.68 14.09
C ARG A 168 -3.11 10.56 13.22
N VAL A 169 -3.66 11.24 12.20
CA VAL A 169 -2.88 12.12 11.32
C VAL A 169 -2.42 13.36 12.10
N MET A 170 -3.28 13.96 12.92
CA MET A 170 -2.92 15.06 13.81
C MET A 170 -1.75 14.69 14.74
N GLU A 171 -1.86 13.56 15.42
CA GLU A 171 -0.84 13.09 16.37
C GLU A 171 0.51 12.80 15.69
N LYS A 172 0.49 12.15 14.50
CA LYS A 172 1.72 11.74 13.82
C LYS A 172 2.41 12.85 13.03
N GLN A 173 1.67 13.87 12.61
CA GLN A 173 2.18 14.91 11.71
C GLN A 173 2.11 16.31 12.31
N ASN A 174 1.66 16.42 13.56
CA ASN A 174 1.49 17.71 14.27
C ASN A 174 0.65 18.72 13.48
N LEU A 175 -0.45 18.25 12.88
CA LEU A 175 -1.37 19.06 12.08
C LEU A 175 -2.59 19.47 12.88
N SER A 176 -3.22 20.59 12.51
CA SER A 176 -4.55 20.91 12.98
C SER A 176 -5.61 19.96 12.38
N GLU A 177 -6.77 19.87 12.99
CA GLU A 177 -7.88 19.03 12.51
C GLU A 177 -8.27 19.36 11.06
N LYS A 178 -8.32 20.66 10.70
CA LYS A 178 -8.64 21.13 9.36
C LYS A 178 -7.62 20.67 8.34
N GLU A 179 -6.33 20.77 8.67
CA GLU A 179 -5.23 20.33 7.81
C GLU A 179 -5.22 18.80 7.66
N ALA A 180 -5.43 18.07 8.77
CA ALA A 180 -5.53 16.63 8.75
C ALA A 180 -6.68 16.13 7.86
N LYS A 181 -7.88 16.72 7.96
CA LYS A 181 -9.01 16.42 7.08
C LYS A 181 -8.69 16.69 5.61
N LYS A 182 -8.04 17.82 5.32
CA LYS A 182 -7.62 18.18 3.96
C LYS A 182 -6.63 17.16 3.41
N ALA A 183 -5.61 16.80 4.19
CA ALA A 183 -4.60 15.82 3.82
C ALA A 183 -5.21 14.44 3.55
N ILE A 184 -6.11 13.97 4.42
CA ILE A 184 -6.80 12.69 4.26
C ILE A 184 -7.58 12.65 2.96
N LYS A 185 -8.42 13.67 2.72
CA LYS A 185 -9.24 13.75 1.52
C LYS A 185 -8.35 13.71 0.27
N MET A 186 -7.36 14.58 0.21
CA MET A 186 -6.46 14.72 -0.94
C MET A 186 -5.70 13.42 -1.24
N VAL A 187 -5.08 12.80 -0.23
CA VAL A 187 -4.32 11.56 -0.42
C VAL A 187 -5.22 10.40 -0.86
N ASP A 188 -6.41 10.30 -0.30
CA ASP A 188 -7.32 9.21 -0.66
C ASP A 188 -7.92 9.40 -2.05
N GLU A 189 -8.26 10.62 -2.45
CA GLU A 189 -8.71 10.94 -3.82
C GLU A 189 -7.62 10.60 -4.84
N THR A 190 -6.38 10.95 -4.58
CA THR A 190 -5.27 10.60 -5.48
C THR A 190 -5.02 9.12 -5.58
N ARG A 191 -5.09 8.41 -4.46
CA ARG A 191 -4.95 6.94 -4.50
C ARG A 191 -6.11 6.30 -5.25
N GLU A 192 -7.30 6.86 -5.15
CA GLU A 192 -8.47 6.41 -5.91
C GLU A 192 -8.29 6.67 -7.41
N GLU A 193 -7.83 7.86 -7.78
CA GLU A 193 -7.55 8.23 -9.16
C GLU A 193 -6.44 7.35 -9.76
N TYR A 194 -5.34 7.17 -9.01
CA TYR A 194 -4.27 6.25 -9.40
C TYR A 194 -4.80 4.83 -9.64
N MET A 195 -5.70 4.35 -8.79
CA MET A 195 -6.31 3.03 -8.93
C MET A 195 -7.21 2.92 -10.16
N LYS A 196 -8.06 3.92 -10.40
CA LYS A 196 -8.91 3.97 -11.59
C LYS A 196 -8.12 3.98 -12.88
N ASN A 197 -7.04 4.75 -12.92
CA ASN A 197 -6.21 4.88 -14.11
C ASN A 197 -5.38 3.62 -14.41
N ASN A 198 -4.91 2.91 -13.37
CA ASN A 198 -3.98 1.79 -13.55
C ASN A 198 -4.61 0.41 -13.42
N ALA A 199 -5.67 0.27 -12.63
CA ALA A 199 -6.35 -1.00 -12.38
C ALA A 199 -7.79 -1.02 -12.90
N HIS A 200 -8.28 0.09 -13.46
CA HIS A 200 -9.64 0.25 -13.99
C HIS A 200 -10.74 -0.14 -13.01
N THR A 201 -10.49 0.02 -11.73
CA THR A 201 -11.41 -0.29 -10.64
C THR A 201 -11.28 0.72 -9.50
N SER A 202 -12.24 0.73 -8.58
CA SER A 202 -12.14 1.52 -7.36
C SER A 202 -11.32 0.78 -6.31
N ARG A 203 -10.51 1.52 -5.55
CA ARG A 203 -9.84 0.99 -4.37
C ARG A 203 -10.81 0.59 -3.25
N TYR A 204 -12.04 1.04 -3.32
CA TYR A 204 -13.11 0.72 -2.36
C TYR A 204 -14.02 -0.41 -2.84
N ASP A 205 -13.79 -0.95 -4.02
CA ASP A 205 -14.49 -2.14 -4.47
C ASP A 205 -14.01 -3.36 -3.67
N THR A 206 -14.82 -3.78 -2.70
CA THR A 206 -14.47 -4.86 -1.77
C THR A 206 -14.30 -6.21 -2.44
N ARG A 207 -14.79 -6.39 -3.65
CA ARG A 207 -14.60 -7.63 -4.46
C ARG A 207 -13.14 -7.87 -4.84
N ASN A 208 -12.28 -6.84 -4.71
CA ASN A 208 -10.85 -6.94 -4.97
C ASN A 208 -10.04 -7.44 -3.76
N TYR A 209 -10.69 -7.69 -2.62
CA TYR A 209 -10.01 -8.00 -1.37
C TYR A 209 -10.57 -9.27 -0.73
N ASP A 210 -9.66 -10.08 -0.20
CA ASP A 210 -9.99 -11.28 0.56
C ASP A 210 -10.35 -10.95 2.01
N LEU A 211 -9.83 -9.83 2.53
CA LEU A 211 -10.07 -9.36 3.89
C LEU A 211 -10.17 -7.82 3.95
N VAL A 212 -11.18 -7.34 4.64
CA VAL A 212 -11.37 -5.91 4.94
C VAL A 212 -11.36 -5.71 6.45
N ILE A 213 -10.46 -4.85 6.94
CA ILE A 213 -10.33 -4.56 8.37
C ILE A 213 -10.67 -3.10 8.65
N LYS A 214 -11.61 -2.89 9.58
CA LYS A 214 -11.91 -1.58 10.14
C LYS A 214 -11.15 -1.40 11.45
N MET A 215 -10.30 -0.36 11.53
CA MET A 215 -9.35 -0.15 12.60
C MET A 215 -9.92 0.52 13.85
N ASP A 216 -11.16 1.02 13.79
CA ASP A 216 -11.77 1.71 14.93
C ASP A 216 -11.74 0.84 16.19
N GLY A 217 -11.17 1.38 17.26
CA GLY A 217 -11.02 0.67 18.54
C GLY A 217 -10.01 -0.48 18.56
N LYS A 218 -9.18 -0.61 17.53
CA LYS A 218 -8.16 -1.65 17.42
C LYS A 218 -6.75 -1.05 17.30
N THR A 219 -5.79 -1.79 17.83
CA THR A 219 -4.37 -1.54 17.63
C THR A 219 -3.89 -2.18 16.33
N GLU A 220 -2.77 -1.72 15.83
CA GLU A 220 -2.15 -2.32 14.63
C GLU A 220 -1.67 -3.75 14.89
N GLU A 221 -1.28 -4.05 16.13
CA GLU A 221 -0.89 -5.39 16.55
C GLU A 221 -2.08 -6.37 16.52
N GLU A 222 -3.24 -5.93 17.04
CA GLU A 222 -4.47 -6.74 16.98
C GLU A 222 -4.91 -6.99 15.54
N ALA A 223 -4.80 -5.99 14.67
CA ALA A 223 -5.12 -6.16 13.25
C ALA A 223 -4.15 -7.14 12.55
N ALA A 224 -2.85 -7.04 12.83
CA ALA A 224 -1.87 -7.99 12.29
C ALA A 224 -2.12 -9.41 12.80
N ASN A 225 -2.44 -9.59 14.08
CA ASN A 225 -2.77 -10.89 14.65
C ASN A 225 -4.08 -11.47 14.07
N ALA A 226 -5.07 -10.62 13.77
CA ALA A 226 -6.29 -11.06 13.10
C ALA A 226 -6.01 -11.56 11.67
N ILE A 227 -5.12 -10.89 10.93
CA ILE A 227 -4.68 -11.34 9.60
C ILE A 227 -3.96 -12.70 9.72
N LEU A 228 -3.05 -12.84 10.69
CA LEU A 228 -2.35 -14.11 10.92
C LEU A 228 -3.33 -15.24 11.27
N ALA A 229 -4.32 -14.97 12.09
CA ALA A 229 -5.35 -15.96 12.41
C ALA A 229 -6.24 -16.32 11.21
N PHE A 230 -6.43 -15.39 10.27
CA PHE A 230 -7.18 -15.61 9.03
C PHE A 230 -6.46 -16.52 8.04
N ILE A 231 -5.14 -16.47 8.02
CA ILE A 231 -4.32 -17.30 7.12
C ILE A 231 -3.86 -18.64 7.74
N GLY A 232 -4.14 -18.88 9.01
CA GLY A 232 -3.89 -20.14 9.72
C GLY A 232 -2.51 -20.21 10.40
#